data_446413901807559b1457277e88dc266a
#
_entry.id   446413901807559b1457277e88dc266a
#
_cell.length_a   1.000
_cell.length_b   1.000
_cell.length_c   1.000
_cell.angle_alpha   90.00
_cell.angle_beta   90.00
_cell.angle_gamma   90.00
#
_symmetry.space_group_name_H-M   'P 1'
#
loop_
_entity.id
_entity.type
_entity.pdbx_description
1 polymer ?
#
loop_
_entity_poly.entity_id
_entity_poly.type
_entity_poly.pdbx_seq_one_letter_code
_entity_poly.pdbx_strand_id
1 'polypeptide(L)'
;MTRGKPDRKATKKNSAPSFSRRKLWCFRLMAMVGMPLVFFSLVELAFRTLGFGYPTAFLLHSSNHGEKTFVQNNQFGWRFFGPHLARSPNPISISQEKPSDTIRIFVFGESAAYGDPQPRFGLPRMLEAMLALRHPEKRFEVINAAMTGINSHVILPLSRDCAEAHGDVWVIYMGNNEVIGPFGAGTVFGSQTTPLP
;
A
#
# COMPACT_ATOMS: atom_id res chain seq x y z
N MET A 1 -0.97 86.69 -45.31
CA MET A 1 -1.58 86.04 -44.16
C MET A 1 -1.77 84.55 -44.47
N THR A 2 -0.81 83.68 -44.10
CA THR A 2 -0.83 82.24 -44.35
C THR A 2 -1.00 81.55 -43.05
N ARG A 3 -2.17 80.89 -42.88
CA ARG A 3 -2.51 80.09 -41.69
C ARG A 3 -1.84 78.73 -41.78
N GLY A 4 -0.90 78.47 -40.88
CA GLY A 4 -0.28 77.17 -40.71
C GLY A 4 -1.28 76.14 -40.10
N LYS A 5 -1.33 74.95 -40.70
CA LYS A 5 -2.06 73.80 -40.20
C LYS A 5 -1.26 73.15 -39.05
N PRO A 6 -1.93 72.74 -37.93
CA PRO A 6 -1.23 72.01 -36.88
C PRO A 6 -1.02 70.54 -37.26
N ASP A 7 0.24 70.05 -37.12
CA ASP A 7 0.62 68.66 -37.25
C ASP A 7 -0.03 67.80 -36.16
N ARG A 8 -0.88 66.87 -36.57
CA ARG A 8 -1.41 65.82 -35.73
C ARG A 8 -0.37 64.71 -35.60
N LYS A 9 0.40 64.70 -34.51
CA LYS A 9 1.21 63.57 -34.12
C LYS A 9 0.32 62.33 -33.92
N ALA A 10 0.44 61.33 -34.78
CA ALA A 10 -0.22 60.03 -34.67
C ALA A 10 0.36 59.28 -33.48
N THR A 11 -0.39 59.12 -32.43
CA THR A 11 -0.09 58.25 -31.30
C THR A 11 -0.11 56.79 -31.78
N LYS A 12 1.06 56.17 -31.83
CA LYS A 12 1.25 54.75 -32.15
C LYS A 12 0.56 53.94 -31.05
N LYS A 13 -0.63 53.38 -31.34
CA LYS A 13 -1.36 52.47 -30.46
C LYS A 13 -0.53 51.17 -30.43
N ASN A 14 0.16 50.92 -29.31
CA ASN A 14 0.77 49.63 -29.05
C ASN A 14 -0.33 48.54 -28.99
N SER A 15 -0.55 47.85 -30.10
CA SER A 15 -1.42 46.72 -30.16
C SER A 15 -0.74 45.56 -29.39
N ALA A 16 -1.31 45.15 -28.26
CA ALA A 16 -0.89 43.95 -27.56
C ALA A 16 -0.96 42.72 -28.50
N PRO A 17 -0.01 41.79 -28.42
CA PRO A 17 0.03 40.62 -29.30
C PRO A 17 -1.26 39.79 -29.15
N SER A 18 -2.05 39.69 -30.20
CA SER A 18 -3.25 38.90 -30.26
C SER A 18 -2.88 37.42 -30.46
N PHE A 19 -2.99 36.63 -29.43
CA PHE A 19 -2.82 35.18 -29.56
C PHE A 19 -3.98 34.58 -30.39
N SER A 20 -3.66 33.65 -31.30
CA SER A 20 -4.67 32.95 -32.08
C SER A 20 -5.59 32.17 -31.14
N ARG A 21 -6.89 32.04 -31.48
CA ARG A 21 -7.88 31.34 -30.66
C ARG A 21 -7.43 29.91 -30.30
N ARG A 22 -6.76 29.20 -31.22
CA ARG A 22 -6.21 27.85 -30.94
C ARG A 22 -5.13 27.87 -29.86
N LYS A 23 -4.19 28.82 -29.91
CA LYS A 23 -3.14 28.97 -28.87
C LYS A 23 -3.74 29.29 -27.50
N LEU A 24 -4.76 30.13 -27.45
CA LEU A 24 -5.48 30.45 -26.21
C LEU A 24 -6.21 29.23 -25.61
N TRP A 25 -6.85 28.41 -26.45
CA TRP A 25 -7.50 27.19 -26.00
C TRP A 25 -6.49 26.15 -25.53
N CYS A 26 -5.40 25.93 -26.24
CA CYS A 26 -4.32 25.03 -25.80
C CYS A 26 -3.73 25.49 -24.46
N PHE A 27 -3.50 26.80 -24.30
CA PHE A 27 -2.99 27.36 -23.05
C PHE A 27 -3.98 27.16 -21.87
N ARG A 28 -5.28 27.40 -22.13
CA ARG A 28 -6.33 27.17 -21.11
C ARG A 28 -6.45 25.70 -20.70
N LEU A 29 -6.42 24.79 -21.68
CA LEU A 29 -6.43 23.34 -21.41
C LEU A 29 -5.16 22.91 -20.65
N MET A 30 -3.99 23.39 -21.06
CA MET A 30 -2.74 23.10 -20.36
C MET A 30 -2.75 23.66 -18.92
N ALA A 31 -3.29 24.85 -18.71
CA ALA A 31 -3.45 25.43 -17.37
C ALA A 31 -4.47 24.66 -16.54
N MET A 32 -5.61 24.28 -17.12
CA MET A 32 -6.69 23.56 -16.43
C MET A 32 -6.27 22.17 -15.95
N VAL A 33 -5.43 21.48 -16.71
CA VAL A 33 -4.95 20.14 -16.37
C VAL A 33 -3.58 20.19 -15.69
N GLY A 34 -2.67 20.99 -16.22
CA GLY A 34 -1.28 21.05 -15.75
C GLY A 34 -1.15 21.66 -14.36
N MET A 35 -1.88 22.74 -14.06
CA MET A 35 -1.79 23.37 -12.74
C MET A 35 -2.29 22.45 -11.62
N PRO A 36 -3.47 21.78 -11.72
CA PRO A 36 -3.89 20.82 -10.70
C PRO A 36 -2.90 19.66 -10.56
N LEU A 37 -2.39 19.11 -11.66
CA LEU A 37 -1.39 18.03 -11.60
C LEU A 37 -0.14 18.46 -10.85
N VAL A 38 0.42 19.62 -11.17
CA VAL A 38 1.59 20.15 -10.47
C VAL A 38 1.27 20.42 -9.00
N PHE A 39 0.13 21.03 -8.72
CA PHE A 39 -0.30 21.31 -7.35
C PHE A 39 -0.41 20.03 -6.52
N PHE A 40 -1.14 19.03 -6.98
CA PHE A 40 -1.31 17.78 -6.24
C PHE A 40 0.01 17.00 -6.14
N SER A 41 0.86 17.03 -7.16
CA SER A 41 2.19 16.42 -7.08
C SER A 41 3.08 17.08 -6.01
N LEU A 42 3.03 18.40 -5.90
CA LEU A 42 3.76 19.13 -4.86
C LEU A 42 3.20 18.86 -3.46
N VAL A 43 1.89 18.78 -3.32
CA VAL A 43 1.22 18.42 -2.05
C VAL A 43 1.60 17.00 -1.63
N GLU A 44 1.56 16.05 -2.56
CA GLU A 44 1.97 14.65 -2.31
C GLU A 44 3.45 14.57 -1.92
N LEU A 45 4.32 15.29 -2.64
CA LEU A 45 5.73 15.34 -2.31
C LEU A 45 5.96 15.93 -0.90
N ALA A 46 5.24 17.01 -0.57
CA ALA A 46 5.31 17.62 0.74
C ALA A 46 4.86 16.65 1.85
N PHE A 47 3.76 15.94 1.67
CA PHE A 47 3.29 14.95 2.63
C PHE A 47 4.30 13.81 2.81
N ARG A 48 4.88 13.31 1.72
CA ARG A 48 5.93 12.28 1.79
C ARG A 48 7.17 12.75 2.52
N THR A 49 7.64 13.96 2.24
CA THR A 49 8.84 14.52 2.90
C THR A 49 8.61 14.86 4.38
N LEU A 50 7.39 15.23 4.75
CA LEU A 50 7.00 15.50 6.13
C LEU A 50 6.63 14.22 6.90
N GLY A 51 6.65 13.04 6.26
CA GLY A 51 6.33 11.77 6.89
C GLY A 51 4.85 11.60 7.23
N PHE A 52 3.94 12.32 6.56
CA PHE A 52 2.51 12.10 6.71
C PHE A 52 2.09 10.80 6.03
N GLY A 53 1.29 10.02 6.75
CA GLY A 53 0.80 8.73 6.29
C GLY A 53 1.25 7.59 7.20
N TYR A 54 0.92 6.37 6.80
CA TYR A 54 1.36 5.15 7.48
C TYR A 54 1.90 4.16 6.43
N PRO A 55 2.83 3.28 6.83
CA PRO A 55 3.37 2.28 5.92
C PRO A 55 2.26 1.31 5.50
N THR A 56 2.16 1.04 4.20
CA THR A 56 1.11 0.18 3.64
C THR A 56 1.58 -1.26 3.40
N ALA A 57 2.87 -1.52 3.44
CA ALA A 57 3.43 -2.86 3.30
C ALA A 57 3.12 -3.72 4.52
N PHE A 58 2.97 -5.05 4.34
CA PHE A 58 2.72 -6.00 5.42
C PHE A 58 3.97 -6.24 6.27
N LEU A 59 5.12 -6.39 5.63
CA LEU A 59 6.42 -6.49 6.29
C LEU A 59 7.14 -5.16 6.24
N LEU A 60 7.68 -4.75 7.37
CA LEU A 60 8.50 -3.54 7.50
C LEU A 60 9.95 -3.95 7.74
N HIS A 61 10.87 -3.23 7.11
CA HIS A 61 12.29 -3.35 7.41
C HIS A 61 12.58 -2.76 8.79
N SER A 62 13.27 -3.53 9.61
CA SER A 62 13.71 -3.13 10.96
C SER A 62 15.16 -3.52 11.16
N SER A 63 15.79 -2.96 12.16
CA SER A 63 17.11 -3.39 12.61
C SER A 63 17.07 -3.60 14.13
N ASN A 64 17.40 -4.79 14.56
CA ASN A 64 17.46 -5.15 15.97
C ASN A 64 18.87 -5.61 16.30
N HIS A 65 19.56 -4.91 17.21
CA HIS A 65 20.95 -5.16 17.60
C HIS A 65 21.94 -5.29 16.42
N GLY A 66 21.69 -4.53 15.34
CA GLY A 66 22.55 -4.57 14.14
C GLY A 66 22.15 -5.64 13.10
N GLU A 67 21.25 -6.56 13.42
CA GLU A 67 20.70 -7.51 12.50
C GLU A 67 19.50 -6.93 11.75
N LYS A 68 19.50 -7.04 10.42
CA LYS A 68 18.38 -6.60 9.58
C LYS A 68 17.25 -7.63 9.66
N THR A 69 16.09 -7.19 10.07
CA THR A 69 14.90 -8.05 10.24
C THR A 69 13.69 -7.50 9.50
N PHE A 70 12.77 -8.40 9.15
CA PHE A 70 11.40 -8.03 8.80
C PHE A 70 10.52 -8.14 10.04
N VAL A 71 9.66 -7.16 10.25
CA VAL A 71 8.64 -7.16 11.30
C VAL A 71 7.26 -6.90 10.69
N GLN A 72 6.20 -7.37 11.35
CA GLN A 72 4.84 -7.11 10.89
C GLN A 72 4.48 -5.61 10.99
N ASN A 73 3.64 -5.16 10.07
CA ASN A 73 3.02 -3.85 10.13
C ASN A 73 1.64 -3.95 10.80
N ASN A 74 1.52 -3.46 12.02
CA ASN A 74 0.25 -3.47 12.76
C ASN A 74 -0.83 -2.58 12.12
N GLN A 75 -0.45 -1.67 11.22
CA GLN A 75 -1.36 -0.78 10.50
C GLN A 75 -1.75 -1.32 9.11
N PHE A 76 -1.22 -2.47 8.70
CA PHE A 76 -1.51 -3.04 7.38
C PHE A 76 -3.02 -3.19 7.13
N GLY A 77 -3.76 -3.63 8.13
CA GLY A 77 -5.20 -3.80 8.05
C GLY A 77 -5.99 -2.51 7.80
N TRP A 78 -5.41 -1.34 8.08
CA TRP A 78 -6.07 -0.04 7.87
C TRP A 78 -6.37 0.26 6.41
N ARG A 79 -5.68 -0.39 5.49
CA ARG A 79 -5.96 -0.31 4.04
C ARG A 79 -7.32 -0.89 3.66
N PHE A 80 -7.84 -1.80 4.46
CA PHE A 80 -9.02 -2.62 4.14
C PHE A 80 -10.16 -2.45 5.14
N PHE A 81 -9.82 -1.97 6.32
CA PHE A 81 -10.75 -1.73 7.42
C PHE A 81 -10.51 -0.33 7.99
N GLY A 82 -11.53 0.27 8.56
CA GLY A 82 -11.28 1.46 9.40
C GLY A 82 -10.37 1.08 10.58
N PRO A 83 -9.54 2.00 11.09
CA PRO A 83 -8.58 1.71 12.17
C PRO A 83 -9.19 1.06 13.41
N HIS A 84 -10.47 1.34 13.69
CA HIS A 84 -11.21 0.76 14.84
C HIS A 84 -11.64 -0.69 14.63
N LEU A 85 -11.70 -1.17 13.39
CA LEU A 85 -12.13 -2.53 13.04
C LEU A 85 -10.96 -3.41 12.63
N ALA A 86 -9.85 -2.80 12.21
CA ALA A 86 -8.68 -3.52 11.74
C ALA A 86 -8.09 -4.40 12.85
N ARG A 87 -7.83 -5.66 12.51
CA ARG A 87 -7.08 -6.58 13.36
C ARG A 87 -5.59 -6.44 13.07
N SER A 88 -4.79 -6.60 14.12
CA SER A 88 -3.34 -6.65 13.97
C SER A 88 -2.90 -8.03 13.47
N PRO A 89 -1.86 -8.09 12.62
CA PRO A 89 -1.20 -9.34 12.27
C PRO A 89 -0.62 -10.05 13.50
N ASN A 90 -0.30 -11.34 13.35
CA ASN A 90 0.52 -12.04 14.32
C ASN A 90 1.92 -11.38 14.41
N PRO A 91 2.54 -11.30 15.59
CA PRO A 91 3.92 -10.81 15.70
C PRO A 91 4.88 -11.62 14.84
N ILE A 92 5.64 -10.93 13.99
CA ILE A 92 6.65 -11.48 13.10
C ILE A 92 7.98 -10.79 13.39
N SER A 93 9.04 -11.56 13.54
CA SER A 93 10.42 -11.06 13.58
C SER A 93 11.32 -12.11 12.93
N ILE A 94 11.68 -11.89 11.68
CA ILE A 94 12.50 -12.81 10.88
C ILE A 94 13.68 -12.08 10.27
N SER A 95 14.82 -12.75 10.15
CA SER A 95 16.00 -12.19 9.47
C SER A 95 15.70 -11.90 8.00
N GLN A 96 16.17 -10.75 7.49
CA GLN A 96 16.10 -10.45 6.06
C GLN A 96 16.98 -11.40 5.24
N GLU A 97 18.12 -11.80 5.81
CA GLU A 97 18.97 -12.83 5.22
C GLU A 97 18.54 -14.18 5.77
N LYS A 98 17.85 -14.97 4.93
CA LYS A 98 17.42 -16.32 5.32
C LYS A 98 18.64 -17.22 5.48
N PRO A 99 18.82 -17.91 6.64
CA PRO A 99 19.88 -18.89 6.80
C PRO A 99 19.76 -20.02 5.77
N SER A 100 20.87 -20.47 5.22
CA SER A 100 20.91 -21.47 4.12
C SER A 100 20.35 -22.83 4.52
N ASP A 101 20.40 -23.16 5.81
CA ASP A 101 19.91 -24.42 6.39
C ASP A 101 18.43 -24.37 6.80
N THR A 102 17.76 -23.22 6.61
CA THR A 102 16.41 -22.97 7.07
C THR A 102 15.40 -23.06 5.94
N ILE A 103 14.33 -23.84 6.15
CA ILE A 103 13.14 -23.87 5.30
C ILE A 103 12.12 -22.89 5.86
N ARG A 104 11.86 -21.81 5.12
CA ARG A 104 10.92 -20.76 5.51
C ARG A 104 9.57 -21.00 4.87
N ILE A 105 8.53 -21.12 5.70
CA ILE A 105 7.17 -21.44 5.31
C ILE A 105 6.26 -20.29 5.71
N PHE A 106 5.59 -19.67 4.75
CA PHE A 106 4.53 -18.70 5.02
C PHE A 106 3.18 -19.40 5.02
N VAL A 107 2.37 -19.12 6.06
CA VAL A 107 0.98 -19.56 6.13
C VAL A 107 0.09 -18.34 5.98
N PHE A 108 -0.61 -18.27 4.85
CA PHE A 108 -1.58 -17.23 4.51
C PHE A 108 -3.00 -17.74 4.77
N GLY A 109 -3.88 -16.88 5.20
CA GLY A 109 -5.28 -17.23 5.35
C GLY A 109 -6.05 -16.30 6.28
N GLU A 110 -7.19 -16.76 6.68
CA GLU A 110 -8.17 -16.04 7.47
C GLU A 110 -8.07 -16.44 8.95
N SER A 111 -9.12 -16.19 9.75
CA SER A 111 -9.15 -16.49 11.19
C SER A 111 -8.83 -17.95 11.52
N ALA A 112 -9.29 -18.90 10.70
CA ALA A 112 -9.00 -20.32 10.90
C ALA A 112 -7.52 -20.66 10.70
N ALA A 113 -6.87 -20.06 9.69
CA ALA A 113 -5.43 -20.20 9.50
C ALA A 113 -4.63 -19.45 10.56
N TYR A 114 -5.10 -18.25 10.94
CA TYR A 114 -4.50 -17.44 12.00
C TYR A 114 -4.46 -18.18 13.34
N GLY A 115 -5.51 -18.96 13.65
CA GLY A 115 -5.67 -19.72 14.88
C GLY A 115 -6.45 -18.96 15.95
N ASP A 116 -7.46 -18.14 15.54
CA ASP A 116 -8.36 -17.49 16.49
C ASP A 116 -9.06 -18.54 17.40
N PRO A 117 -9.23 -18.24 18.69
CA PRO A 117 -8.81 -17.03 19.40
C PRO A 117 -7.38 -17.08 19.95
N GLN A 118 -6.65 -18.17 19.74
CA GLN A 118 -5.31 -18.36 20.31
C GLN A 118 -4.32 -18.86 19.26
N PRO A 119 -3.62 -17.97 18.55
CA PRO A 119 -2.69 -18.31 17.45
C PRO A 119 -1.58 -19.30 17.84
N ARG A 120 -1.22 -19.35 19.13
CA ARG A 120 -0.23 -20.32 19.65
C ARG A 120 -0.63 -21.78 19.46
N PHE A 121 -1.91 -22.07 19.26
CA PHE A 121 -2.45 -23.39 18.98
C PHE A 121 -3.00 -23.51 17.56
N GLY A 122 -2.81 -22.48 16.75
CA GLY A 122 -3.23 -22.44 15.36
C GLY A 122 -2.38 -23.28 14.42
N LEU A 123 -2.88 -23.43 13.20
CA LEU A 123 -2.22 -24.23 12.14
C LEU A 123 -0.72 -23.93 11.98
N PRO A 124 -0.24 -22.68 11.91
CA PRO A 124 1.18 -22.40 11.68
C PRO A 124 2.07 -22.96 12.79
N ARG A 125 1.67 -22.79 14.04
CA ARG A 125 2.45 -23.24 15.19
C ARG A 125 2.45 -24.77 15.34
N MET A 126 1.30 -25.40 15.05
CA MET A 126 1.23 -26.87 15.04
C MET A 126 2.07 -27.46 13.90
N LEU A 127 2.01 -26.85 12.71
CA LEU A 127 2.83 -27.24 11.56
C LEU A 127 4.33 -27.18 11.89
N GLU A 128 4.78 -26.08 12.49
CA GLU A 128 6.17 -25.91 12.90
C GLU A 128 6.61 -27.01 13.87
N ALA A 129 5.80 -27.26 14.91
CA ALA A 129 6.10 -28.31 15.90
C ALA A 129 6.15 -29.71 15.28
N MET A 130 5.21 -30.04 14.40
CA MET A 130 5.16 -31.33 13.72
C MET A 130 6.35 -31.54 12.78
N LEU A 131 6.73 -30.49 12.03
CA LEU A 131 7.90 -30.53 11.13
C LEU A 131 9.20 -30.70 11.92
N ALA A 132 9.36 -29.96 13.02
CA ALA A 132 10.54 -30.09 13.89
C ALA A 132 10.65 -31.47 14.54
N LEU A 133 9.54 -32.08 14.94
CA LEU A 133 9.52 -33.44 15.49
C LEU A 133 9.82 -34.50 14.42
N ARG A 134 9.32 -34.33 13.21
CA ARG A 134 9.47 -35.29 12.11
C ARG A 134 10.84 -35.22 11.44
N HIS A 135 11.43 -34.05 11.42
CA HIS A 135 12.67 -33.73 10.72
C HIS A 135 13.63 -32.93 11.62
N PRO A 136 14.12 -33.53 12.72
CA PRO A 136 14.97 -32.84 13.70
C PRO A 136 16.31 -32.36 13.11
N GLU A 137 16.71 -32.91 11.97
CA GLU A 137 17.92 -32.54 11.23
C GLU A 137 17.77 -31.28 10.40
N LYS A 138 16.53 -30.74 10.27
CA LYS A 138 16.22 -29.55 9.47
C LYS A 138 15.71 -28.41 10.35
N ARG A 139 15.99 -27.20 9.94
CA ARG A 139 15.47 -26.01 10.58
C ARG A 139 14.25 -25.49 9.81
N PHE A 140 13.14 -25.35 10.50
CA PHE A 140 11.90 -24.78 9.95
C PHE A 140 11.60 -23.44 10.61
N GLU A 141 11.13 -22.50 9.82
CA GLU A 141 10.65 -21.19 10.26
C GLU A 141 9.26 -21.00 9.65
N VAL A 142 8.21 -21.20 10.46
CA VAL A 142 6.83 -21.12 10.01
C VAL A 142 6.24 -19.77 10.42
N ILE A 143 6.00 -18.91 9.44
CA ILE A 143 5.52 -17.54 9.62
C ILE A 143 4.01 -17.52 9.47
N ASN A 144 3.32 -17.11 10.54
CA ASN A 144 1.88 -16.88 10.51
C ASN A 144 1.58 -15.52 9.89
N ALA A 145 1.35 -15.50 8.58
CA ALA A 145 0.95 -14.32 7.81
C ALA A 145 -0.59 -14.23 7.61
N ALA A 146 -1.35 -15.08 8.29
CA ALA A 146 -2.80 -15.02 8.28
C ALA A 146 -3.31 -13.85 9.15
N MET A 147 -4.53 -13.40 8.89
CA MET A 147 -5.22 -12.36 9.66
C MET A 147 -6.71 -12.65 9.76
N THR A 148 -7.32 -12.24 10.89
CA THR A 148 -8.76 -12.39 11.08
C THR A 148 -9.58 -11.41 10.26
N GLY A 149 -10.67 -11.89 9.66
CA GLY A 149 -11.66 -11.07 8.93
C GLY A 149 -11.25 -10.68 7.50
N ILE A 150 -10.10 -11.14 7.03
CA ILE A 150 -9.63 -10.87 5.66
C ILE A 150 -10.15 -11.91 4.65
N ASN A 151 -9.94 -11.64 3.38
CA ASN A 151 -10.25 -12.52 2.25
C ASN A 151 -9.17 -12.40 1.15
N SER A 152 -9.41 -12.96 -0.03
CA SER A 152 -8.46 -12.97 -1.16
C SER A 152 -7.98 -11.57 -1.56
N HIS A 153 -8.84 -10.54 -1.48
CA HIS A 153 -8.48 -9.16 -1.79
C HIS A 153 -7.37 -8.61 -0.88
N VAL A 154 -7.31 -9.09 0.37
CA VAL A 154 -6.27 -8.70 1.34
C VAL A 154 -5.06 -9.63 1.26
N ILE A 155 -5.29 -10.94 1.07
CA ILE A 155 -4.21 -11.93 1.00
C ILE A 155 -3.29 -11.66 -0.20
N LEU A 156 -3.83 -11.23 -1.34
CA LEU A 156 -3.02 -10.96 -2.53
C LEU A 156 -1.94 -9.88 -2.32
N PRO A 157 -2.23 -8.65 -1.86
CA PRO A 157 -1.18 -7.68 -1.57
C PRO A 157 -0.27 -8.13 -0.42
N LEU A 158 -0.81 -8.77 0.61
CA LEU A 158 -0.04 -9.31 1.73
C LEU A 158 1.01 -10.32 1.26
N SER A 159 0.62 -11.27 0.42
CA SER A 159 1.54 -12.28 -0.13
C SER A 159 2.61 -11.66 -1.03
N ARG A 160 2.27 -10.63 -1.81
CA ARG A 160 3.26 -9.89 -2.60
C ARG A 160 4.34 -9.24 -1.72
N ASP A 161 3.94 -8.64 -0.61
CA ASP A 161 4.88 -8.03 0.34
C ASP A 161 5.77 -9.11 1.00
N CYS A 162 5.23 -10.31 1.28
CA CYS A 162 6.00 -11.44 1.81
C CYS A 162 6.99 -12.06 0.82
N ALA A 163 6.87 -11.80 -0.47
CA ALA A 163 7.78 -12.35 -1.49
C ALA A 163 9.24 -11.93 -1.26
N GLU A 164 9.48 -10.73 -0.72
CA GLU A 164 10.83 -10.23 -0.39
C GLU A 164 11.52 -11.03 0.71
N ALA A 165 10.76 -11.75 1.53
CA ALA A 165 11.30 -12.49 2.66
C ALA A 165 11.74 -13.93 2.31
N HIS A 166 11.86 -14.27 1.03
CA HIS A 166 12.45 -15.51 0.53
C HIS A 166 11.83 -16.79 1.12
N GLY A 167 10.47 -16.87 1.15
CA GLY A 167 9.76 -18.08 1.55
C GLY A 167 9.95 -19.23 0.55
N ASP A 168 10.25 -20.42 1.04
CA ASP A 168 10.41 -21.64 0.23
C ASP A 168 9.08 -22.33 -0.05
N VAL A 169 8.13 -22.24 0.91
CA VAL A 169 6.81 -22.86 0.82
C VAL A 169 5.74 -21.86 1.23
N TRP A 170 4.65 -21.83 0.48
CA TRP A 170 3.48 -21.02 0.75
C TRP A 170 2.28 -21.93 0.96
N VAL A 171 1.71 -21.88 2.17
CA VAL A 171 0.48 -22.57 2.53
C VAL A 171 -0.64 -21.55 2.53
N ILE A 172 -1.68 -21.78 1.74
CA ILE A 172 -2.82 -20.88 1.64
C ILE A 172 -4.08 -21.62 2.11
N TYR A 173 -4.68 -21.14 3.21
CA TYR A 173 -5.93 -21.68 3.76
C TYR A 173 -6.94 -20.53 3.92
N MET A 174 -7.86 -20.45 2.97
CA MET A 174 -8.82 -19.33 2.86
C MET A 174 -10.11 -19.78 2.16
N GLY A 175 -11.13 -18.92 2.18
CA GLY A 175 -12.40 -19.13 1.48
C GLY A 175 -13.63 -18.81 2.36
N ASN A 176 -13.45 -18.68 3.67
CA ASN A 176 -14.56 -18.46 4.60
C ASN A 176 -15.17 -17.05 4.49
N ASN A 177 -14.33 -16.04 4.14
CA ASN A 177 -14.72 -14.64 4.16
C ASN A 177 -14.85 -14.01 2.76
N GLU A 178 -14.86 -14.80 1.67
CA GLU A 178 -14.89 -14.25 0.32
C GLU A 178 -16.11 -13.38 0.04
N VAL A 179 -17.25 -13.72 0.64
CA VAL A 179 -18.49 -12.96 0.49
C VAL A 179 -18.58 -11.81 1.48
N ILE A 180 -18.20 -12.04 2.75
CA ILE A 180 -18.43 -11.10 3.87
C ILE A 180 -17.22 -10.24 4.21
N GLY A 181 -16.04 -10.60 3.74
CA GLY A 181 -14.80 -9.86 3.97
C GLY A 181 -14.72 -8.55 3.18
N PRO A 182 -13.59 -7.84 3.23
CA PRO A 182 -13.41 -6.58 2.52
C PRO A 182 -13.66 -6.72 1.03
N PHE A 183 -14.44 -5.80 0.45
CA PHE A 183 -14.86 -5.80 -0.97
C PHE A 183 -15.70 -7.00 -1.40
N GLY A 184 -16.06 -7.92 -0.51
CA GLY A 184 -16.96 -9.02 -0.80
C GLY A 184 -18.38 -8.54 -1.11
N ALA A 185 -19.14 -9.31 -1.90
CA ALA A 185 -20.48 -8.94 -2.34
C ALA A 185 -21.48 -8.72 -1.20
N GLY A 186 -21.28 -9.38 -0.06
CA GLY A 186 -22.06 -9.23 1.17
C GLY A 186 -21.24 -8.68 2.34
N THR A 187 -20.30 -7.78 2.06
CA THR A 187 -19.38 -7.26 3.09
C THR A 187 -20.13 -6.67 4.29
N VAL A 188 -19.69 -7.05 5.48
CA VAL A 188 -20.20 -6.53 6.76
C VAL A 188 -19.42 -5.30 7.24
N PHE A 189 -18.38 -4.91 6.53
CA PHE A 189 -17.49 -3.79 6.91
C PHE A 189 -17.91 -2.44 6.32
N GLY A 190 -19.16 -2.31 5.85
CA GLY A 190 -19.73 -1.10 5.27
C GLY A 190 -19.47 -0.97 3.77
N SER A 191 -20.05 0.07 3.15
CA SER A 191 -19.82 0.37 1.72
C SER A 191 -18.36 0.73 1.52
N GLN A 192 -17.58 -0.22 1.09
CA GLN A 192 -16.18 -0.02 0.70
C GLN A 192 -16.11 0.35 -0.79
N THR A 193 -16.94 1.32 -1.19
CA THR A 193 -16.63 2.05 -2.41
C THR A 193 -15.32 2.76 -2.14
N THR A 194 -14.22 2.15 -2.59
CA THR A 194 -12.97 2.89 -2.73
C THR A 194 -13.32 4.21 -3.41
N PRO A 195 -13.00 5.37 -2.83
CA PRO A 195 -12.88 6.54 -3.67
C PRO A 195 -11.89 6.13 -4.75
N LEU A 196 -12.35 6.16 -6.00
CA LEU A 196 -11.51 5.89 -7.16
C LEU A 196 -10.21 6.68 -7.00
N PRO A 197 -9.05 6.06 -7.25
CA PRO A 197 -7.76 6.74 -7.13
C PRO A 197 -7.68 7.95 -8.03
#